data_147f3d2b4b42b0f38a56d5d70f3d83c9
#
_entry.id   147f3d2b4b42b0f38a56d5d70f3d83c9
#
_cell.length_a   1.000
_cell.length_b   1.000
_cell.length_c   1.000
_cell.angle_alpha   90.00
_cell.angle_beta   90.00
_cell.angle_gamma   90.00
#
_symmetry.space_group_name_H-M   'P 1'
#
loop_
_entity.id
_entity.type
_entity.pdbx_description
1 polymer ?
#
loop_
_entity_poly.entity_id
_entity_poly.type
_entity_poly.pdbx_seq_one_letter_code
_entity_poly.pdbx_strand_id
1 'polypeptide(L)'
;MTNEETPIFERGDVVYGDDPFKSEEDARPWLILSNHDGRPFHGEQYIAVTLTTKSWMDGLIEIPAESWRRGGIPDESRIVPWGVQSIEHEDIDFWQGRLASDPVDQTVAALVEELQ
;
A
#
# COMPACT_ATOMS: atom_id res chain seq x y z
N MET A 1 -5.59 -6.03 29.12
CA MET A 1 -5.36 -5.64 28.46
C MET A 1 -6.20 -5.40 27.58
N THR A 2 -6.27 -4.94 27.18
CA THR A 2 -7.17 -4.70 26.49
C THR A 2 -7.06 -5.09 25.31
N ASN A 3 -7.71 -5.26 24.75
CA ASN A 3 -7.73 -5.70 23.65
C ASN A 3 -8.26 -4.93 22.68
N GLU A 4 -8.25 -3.79 22.81
CA GLU A 4 -8.65 -3.10 21.84
C GLU A 4 -7.59 -2.88 20.99
N GLU A 5 -6.92 -3.86 20.51
CA GLU A 5 -5.95 -3.68 19.68
C GLU A 5 -6.35 -3.09 18.41
N THR A 6 -5.68 -2.13 17.85
CA THR A 6 -5.86 -1.61 16.53
C THR A 6 -5.51 -2.68 15.54
N PRO A 7 -6.30 -2.90 14.52
CA PRO A 7 -5.98 -3.93 13.55
C PRO A 7 -4.63 -3.67 12.89
N ILE A 8 -3.86 -4.71 12.65
CA ILE A 8 -2.60 -4.60 11.99
C ILE A 8 -2.81 -4.97 10.53
N PHE A 9 -2.34 -4.10 9.64
CA PHE A 9 -2.49 -4.36 8.22
C PHE A 9 -1.33 -5.24 7.75
N GLU A 10 -1.54 -5.99 6.68
CA GLU A 10 -0.56 -6.93 6.20
C GLU A 10 -0.26 -6.70 4.73
N ARG A 11 0.81 -7.29 4.25
CA ARG A 11 1.20 -7.21 2.85
C ARG A 11 0.01 -7.56 1.98
N GLY A 12 -0.26 -6.71 1.02
CA GLY A 12 -1.40 -6.89 0.13
C GLY A 12 -2.59 -6.05 0.49
N ASP A 13 -2.62 -5.49 1.70
CA ASP A 13 -3.71 -4.61 2.08
C ASP A 13 -3.52 -3.26 1.42
N VAL A 14 -4.62 -2.64 1.00
CA VAL A 14 -4.58 -1.29 0.45
C VAL A 14 -5.32 -0.41 1.44
N VAL A 15 -4.67 0.66 1.88
CA VAL A 15 -5.19 1.55 2.90
C VAL A 15 -5.15 2.98 2.39
N TYR A 16 -5.93 3.85 3.00
CA TYR A 16 -5.99 5.26 2.61
C TYR A 16 -5.45 6.07 3.79
N GLY A 17 -4.50 6.91 3.53
CA GLY A 17 -3.91 7.70 4.60
C GLY A 17 -3.04 8.81 4.06
N ASP A 18 -2.48 9.60 4.99
CA ASP A 18 -1.74 10.79 4.65
C ASP A 18 -0.44 10.47 3.94
N ASP A 19 -0.05 11.33 3.01
CA ASP A 19 1.23 11.23 2.35
C ASP A 19 2.26 11.93 3.26
N PRO A 20 3.26 11.22 3.73
CA PRO A 20 4.22 11.82 4.69
C PRO A 20 4.98 13.02 4.15
N PHE A 21 5.05 13.15 2.82
CA PHE A 21 5.76 14.27 2.25
C PHE A 21 4.85 15.38 1.79
N LYS A 22 3.57 15.31 2.06
CA LYS A 22 2.65 16.35 1.63
C LYS A 22 1.80 16.77 2.81
N SER A 23 0.91 17.74 2.60
CA SER A 23 0.09 18.22 3.69
C SER A 23 -0.93 17.15 4.07
N GLU A 24 -1.53 17.34 5.22
CA GLU A 24 -2.50 16.38 5.67
C GLU A 24 -3.67 16.28 4.75
N GLU A 25 -3.84 17.22 3.85
CA GLU A 25 -4.95 17.14 2.94
C GLU A 25 -4.66 16.29 1.75
N ASP A 26 -3.45 15.76 1.62
CA ASP A 26 -3.10 14.98 0.45
C ASP A 26 -3.07 13.49 0.75
N ALA A 27 -4.10 13.00 1.37
CA ALA A 27 -4.20 11.56 1.62
C ALA A 27 -4.38 10.81 0.31
N ARG A 28 -3.94 9.57 0.27
CA ARG A 28 -3.98 8.76 -0.94
C ARG A 28 -3.93 7.27 -0.60
N PRO A 29 -4.22 6.40 -1.59
CA PRO A 29 -4.13 4.97 -1.35
C PRO A 29 -2.69 4.48 -1.31
N TRP A 30 -2.44 3.50 -0.46
CA TRP A 30 -1.12 2.89 -0.30
C TRP A 30 -1.27 1.38 -0.28
N LEU A 31 -0.38 0.70 -1.00
CA LEU A 31 -0.34 -0.76 -0.96
C LEU A 31 0.74 -1.16 0.04
N ILE A 32 0.37 -1.92 1.06
CA ILE A 32 1.29 -2.37 2.10
C ILE A 32 2.15 -3.50 1.56
N LEU A 33 3.45 -3.37 1.67
CA LEU A 33 4.38 -4.39 1.21
C LEU A 33 5.02 -5.16 2.35
N SER A 34 5.10 -4.59 3.55
CA SER A 34 5.70 -5.28 4.68
C SER A 34 4.68 -6.21 5.33
N ASN A 35 5.15 -7.25 5.98
CA ASN A 35 4.24 -8.09 6.73
C ASN A 35 4.83 -8.25 8.12
N HIS A 36 4.07 -8.98 9.01
CA HIS A 36 4.34 -9.01 10.40
C HIS A 36 5.56 -9.82 10.75
N ASP A 37 5.82 -10.86 9.98
CA ASP A 37 6.87 -11.79 10.33
C ASP A 37 8.23 -11.13 10.29
N GLY A 38 8.93 -11.16 11.40
CA GLY A 38 10.31 -10.69 11.43
C GLY A 38 10.48 -9.19 11.31
N ARG A 39 9.41 -8.42 11.51
CA ARG A 39 9.48 -6.98 11.39
C ARG A 39 9.02 -6.34 12.67
N PRO A 40 9.93 -5.96 13.54
CA PRO A 40 9.53 -5.41 14.83
C PRO A 40 8.74 -4.11 14.74
N PHE A 41 8.90 -3.35 13.64
CA PHE A 41 8.17 -2.10 13.49
C PHE A 41 6.76 -2.30 12.97
N HIS A 42 6.45 -3.48 12.45
CA HIS A 42 5.16 -3.70 11.79
C HIS A 42 4.03 -3.52 12.80
N GLY A 43 3.02 -2.76 12.43
CA GLY A 43 1.93 -2.43 13.34
C GLY A 43 2.05 -1.00 13.83
N GLU A 44 3.25 -0.43 13.81
CA GLU A 44 3.43 0.97 14.10
C GLU A 44 3.77 1.70 12.82
N GLN A 45 4.53 1.05 11.96
CA GLN A 45 4.87 1.60 10.66
C GLN A 45 4.76 0.49 9.64
N TYR A 46 4.60 0.87 8.38
CA TYR A 46 4.52 -0.09 7.29
C TYR A 46 5.35 0.41 6.13
N ILE A 47 5.96 -0.51 5.38
CA ILE A 47 6.60 -0.16 4.13
C ILE A 47 5.52 -0.30 3.07
N ALA A 48 5.25 0.76 2.35
CA ALA A 48 4.16 0.79 1.40
C ALA A 48 4.56 1.54 0.14
N VAL A 49 3.83 1.31 -0.94
CA VAL A 49 4.02 2.08 -2.18
C VAL A 49 2.72 2.76 -2.50
N THR A 50 2.81 3.91 -3.16
CA THR A 50 1.64 4.68 -3.50
C THR A 50 0.96 4.16 -4.76
N LEU A 51 -0.32 4.46 -4.88
CA LEU A 51 -1.07 4.20 -6.10
C LEU A 51 -1.36 5.55 -6.75
N THR A 52 -1.55 5.55 -8.05
CA THR A 52 -1.84 6.77 -8.79
C THR A 52 -2.94 6.52 -9.80
N THR A 53 -3.76 7.54 -10.05
CA THR A 53 -4.74 7.45 -11.11
C THR A 53 -4.16 7.90 -12.45
N LYS A 54 -2.95 8.45 -12.45
CA LYS A 54 -2.32 8.88 -13.68
C LYS A 54 -1.93 7.66 -14.50
N SER A 55 -2.06 7.75 -15.81
CA SER A 55 -1.77 6.60 -16.65
C SER A 55 -0.69 6.87 -17.67
N TRP A 56 -0.11 8.05 -17.66
CA TRP A 56 0.86 8.41 -18.68
C TRP A 56 2.30 8.04 -18.32
N MET A 57 2.52 7.57 -17.11
CA MET A 57 3.88 7.21 -16.70
C MET A 57 4.18 5.79 -17.08
N ASP A 58 5.44 5.53 -17.43
CA ASP A 58 5.86 4.16 -17.76
C ASP A 58 6.22 3.43 -16.50
N GLY A 59 6.13 2.15 -16.52
CA GLY A 59 6.58 1.33 -15.40
C GLY A 59 5.56 1.11 -14.30
N LEU A 60 4.35 1.63 -14.46
CA LEU A 60 3.32 1.42 -13.47
C LEU A 60 2.74 0.02 -13.59
N ILE A 61 2.27 -0.52 -12.48
CA ILE A 61 1.71 -1.87 -12.46
C ILE A 61 0.21 -1.75 -12.41
N GLU A 62 -0.45 -2.42 -13.34
CA GLU A 62 -1.90 -2.39 -13.42
C GLU A 62 -2.52 -3.26 -12.36
N ILE A 63 -3.71 -2.91 -11.92
CA ILE A 63 -4.46 -3.71 -10.97
C ILE A 63 -5.70 -4.21 -11.68
N PRO A 64 -5.68 -5.44 -12.19
CA PRO A 64 -6.89 -5.96 -12.83
C PRO A 64 -8.01 -6.05 -11.81
N ALA A 65 -9.23 -5.82 -12.27
CA ALA A 65 -10.38 -5.84 -11.37
C ALA A 65 -10.48 -7.14 -10.60
N GLU A 66 -10.14 -8.26 -11.24
CA GLU A 66 -10.24 -9.54 -10.58
C GLU A 66 -9.15 -9.77 -9.54
N SER A 67 -8.19 -8.85 -9.43
CA SER A 67 -7.14 -8.99 -8.42
C SER A 67 -7.59 -8.52 -7.06
N TRP A 68 -8.73 -7.86 -6.95
CA TRP A 68 -9.21 -7.45 -5.64
C TRP A 68 -9.88 -8.65 -4.97
N ARG A 69 -9.28 -9.11 -3.89
CA ARG A 69 -9.84 -10.19 -3.10
C ARG A 69 -10.97 -9.69 -2.23
N ARG A 70 -10.86 -8.44 -1.76
CA ARG A 70 -11.86 -7.82 -0.96
C ARG A 70 -11.78 -6.34 -1.22
N GLY A 71 -12.88 -5.62 -1.07
CA GLY A 71 -12.90 -4.18 -1.19
C GLY A 71 -12.52 -3.67 -2.56
N GLY A 72 -11.92 -2.52 -2.60
CA GLY A 72 -11.52 -1.87 -3.85
C GLY A 72 -11.37 -0.39 -3.63
N ILE A 73 -11.04 0.34 -4.69
CA ILE A 73 -10.89 1.79 -4.62
C ILE A 73 -11.79 2.42 -5.67
N PRO A 74 -12.24 3.65 -5.43
CA PRO A 74 -13.25 4.23 -6.33
C PRO A 74 -12.72 4.54 -7.71
N ASP A 75 -11.46 4.93 -7.85
CA ASP A 75 -10.93 5.29 -9.13
C ASP A 75 -9.94 4.27 -9.59
N GLU A 76 -9.92 4.00 -10.89
CA GLU A 76 -8.97 3.05 -11.43
C GLU A 76 -7.58 3.58 -11.17
N SER A 77 -6.74 2.79 -10.56
CA SER A 77 -5.42 3.20 -10.16
C SER A 77 -4.38 2.19 -10.57
N ARG A 78 -3.13 2.62 -10.57
CA ARG A 78 -2.00 1.75 -10.86
C ARG A 78 -1.01 1.91 -9.74
N ILE A 79 -0.21 0.89 -9.54
CA ILE A 79 0.78 0.90 -8.46
C ILE A 79 2.07 1.52 -8.97
N VAL A 80 2.66 2.38 -8.15
CA VAL A 80 3.94 3.01 -8.46
C VAL A 80 5.00 2.25 -7.69
N PRO A 81 5.71 1.30 -8.32
CA PRO A 81 6.60 0.41 -7.54
C PRO A 81 7.78 1.13 -6.90
N TRP A 82 8.19 2.28 -7.44
CA TRP A 82 9.29 3.02 -6.83
C TRP A 82 8.77 4.07 -5.84
N GLY A 83 7.47 4.21 -5.68
CA GLY A 83 6.89 5.21 -4.78
C GLY A 83 6.80 4.72 -3.35
N VAL A 84 7.91 4.21 -2.83
CA VAL A 84 7.92 3.56 -1.53
C VAL A 84 8.08 4.58 -0.41
N GLN A 85 7.34 4.35 0.67
CA GLN A 85 7.37 5.20 1.83
C GLN A 85 7.18 4.37 3.07
N SER A 86 7.66 4.90 4.20
CA SER A 86 7.33 4.32 5.48
C SER A 86 6.15 5.13 6.01
N ILE A 87 5.02 4.51 6.18
CA ILE A 87 3.82 5.23 6.65
C ILE A 87 3.48 4.75 8.05
N GLU A 88 2.98 5.65 8.89
CA GLU A 88 2.68 5.31 10.26
C GLU A 88 1.25 4.83 10.40
N HIS A 89 1.05 3.88 11.25
CA HIS A 89 -0.27 3.30 11.47
C HIS A 89 -1.29 4.38 11.83
N GLU A 90 -0.89 5.34 12.65
CA GLU A 90 -1.82 6.35 13.07
C GLU A 90 -2.20 7.32 11.97
N ASP A 91 -1.47 7.33 10.85
CA ASP A 91 -1.80 8.18 9.72
C ASP A 91 -2.72 7.48 8.73
N ILE A 92 -3.09 6.25 8.97
CA ILE A 92 -3.99 5.51 8.10
C ILE A 92 -5.41 5.78 8.54
N ASP A 93 -6.23 6.31 7.63
CA ASP A 93 -7.61 6.64 7.94
C ASP A 93 -8.51 5.44 7.86
N PHE A 94 -8.36 4.61 6.85
CA PHE A 94 -9.21 3.42 6.73
C PHE A 94 -8.62 2.43 5.74
N TRP A 95 -9.08 1.20 5.85
CA TRP A 95 -8.71 0.09 4.97
C TRP A 95 -9.62 0.15 3.74
N GLN A 96 -9.05 -0.03 2.57
CA GLN A 96 -9.81 0.01 1.34
C GLN A 96 -10.01 -1.35 0.72
N GLY A 97 -9.08 -2.26 0.87
CA GLY A 97 -9.23 -3.57 0.26
C GLY A 97 -7.99 -4.41 0.37
N ARG A 98 -8.03 -5.57 -0.30
CA ARG A 98 -6.89 -6.48 -0.30
C ARG A 98 -6.69 -7.02 -1.69
N LEU A 99 -5.45 -7.03 -2.14
CA LEU A 99 -5.12 -7.51 -3.46
C LEU A 99 -4.63 -8.96 -3.42
N ALA A 100 -4.83 -9.65 -4.51
CA ALA A 100 -4.24 -10.96 -4.71
C ALA A 100 -2.73 -10.85 -4.75
N SER A 101 -2.03 -11.96 -4.59
CA SER A 101 -0.58 -11.93 -4.51
C SER A 101 0.10 -11.52 -5.80
N ASP A 102 -0.49 -11.79 -6.97
CA ASP A 102 0.20 -11.52 -8.23
C ASP A 102 0.62 -10.06 -8.39
N PRO A 103 -0.26 -9.08 -8.30
CA PRO A 103 0.20 -7.69 -8.45
C PRO A 103 1.12 -7.25 -7.32
N VAL A 104 0.95 -7.83 -6.13
CA VAL A 104 1.82 -7.50 -5.02
C VAL A 104 3.23 -8.02 -5.28
N ASP A 105 3.34 -9.26 -5.75
CA ASP A 105 4.64 -9.85 -6.05
C ASP A 105 5.31 -9.13 -7.22
N GLN A 106 4.55 -8.71 -8.22
CA GLN A 106 5.09 -7.94 -9.32
C GLN A 106 5.66 -6.63 -8.79
N THR A 107 4.98 -6.02 -7.83
CA THR A 107 5.42 -4.75 -7.27
C THR A 107 6.75 -4.92 -6.52
N VAL A 108 6.85 -5.96 -5.73
CA VAL A 108 8.08 -6.21 -4.99
C VAL A 108 9.24 -6.46 -5.96
N ALA A 109 9.00 -7.27 -6.99
CA ALA A 109 10.04 -7.56 -7.97
C ALA A 109 10.49 -6.30 -8.70
N ALA A 110 9.55 -5.44 -9.06
CA ALA A 110 9.87 -4.20 -9.76
C ALA A 110 10.64 -3.25 -8.85
N LEU A 111 10.28 -3.17 -7.58
CA LEU A 111 11.00 -2.33 -6.64
C LEU A 111 12.43 -2.82 -6.47
N VAL A 112 12.63 -4.11 -6.36
CA VAL A 112 13.96 -4.67 -6.22
C VAL A 112 14.80 -4.30 -7.45
N GLU A 113 14.21 -4.36 -8.64
CA GLU A 113 14.95 -3.98 -9.82
C GLU A 113 15.33 -2.52 -9.82
N GLU A 114 14.51 -1.66 -9.28
CA GLU A 114 14.84 -0.25 -9.23
C GLU A 114 16.00 0.03 -8.27
N LEU A 115 16.28 -0.88 -7.38
CA LEU A 115 17.33 -0.69 -6.41
C LEU A 115 18.67 -1.28 -6.85
N GLN A 116 18.72 -1.88 -8.01
CA GLN A 116 19.96 -2.52 -8.48
C GLN A 116 20.76 -1.66 -9.44
#